data_2c81ed915ad7303813359d0394df72e7
#
_entry.id   2c81ed915ad7303813359d0394df72e7
#
_cell.length_a   1.000
_cell.length_b   1.000
_cell.length_c   1.000
_cell.angle_alpha   90.00
_cell.angle_beta   90.00
_cell.angle_gamma   90.00
#
_symmetry.space_group_name_H-M   'P 1'
#
loop_
_entity.id
_entity.type
_entity.pdbx_description
1 polymer ?
#
loop_
_entity_poly.entity_id
_entity_poly.type
_entity_poly.pdbx_seq_one_letter_code
_entity_poly.pdbx_strand_id
1 'polypeptide(L)'
;MKIKDIELANISRFRGELMGAAMLFVILFHVSLPRSDAFFGLRRMGNIGVDIFLFLSGIGLWFSWMKGKLEERAERREEREGKGEERGFWRKLGDFYKRRFIRIYPAWLIMAGLFYVPDYLGPRKFSQTFVDLLGDVLINWDFWLYDELTFWYVPSIMMLYLFAPFYMVLIDRHAVYKWLPVVMVMWCILVQWVTPIHQTVGHLEIFWSRVPIFFIGINMGEMVRQRERIDGTGIWMILLMFVMALSASMFLEQERHGQFPLFIERMLYIPLTVTSVLLLNRVFRRTPSWFNGVMKWVGALSLEAYLIHAHFVLVYIEPYRLGYWLTFLLTVAITLPLSWLLFVVCKKLSSNLNRLIR
;
A
#
# COMPACT_ATOMS: atom_id res chain seq x y z
N MET A 1 -25.77 -24.35 -8.80
CA MET A 1 -25.73 -22.94 -8.30
C MET A 1 -24.95 -22.12 -9.31
N LYS A 2 -25.58 -21.25 -10.12
CA LYS A 2 -24.84 -20.39 -11.05
C LYS A 2 -23.97 -19.40 -10.24
N ILE A 3 -22.67 -19.51 -10.40
CA ILE A 3 -21.71 -18.56 -9.78
C ILE A 3 -21.92 -17.21 -10.47
N LYS A 4 -22.41 -16.21 -9.72
CA LYS A 4 -22.59 -14.85 -10.27
C LYS A 4 -21.24 -14.23 -10.55
N ASP A 5 -21.13 -13.52 -11.68
CA ASP A 5 -19.93 -12.82 -12.14
C ASP A 5 -19.34 -11.87 -11.08
N ILE A 6 -18.02 -11.68 -11.12
CA ILE A 6 -17.34 -10.62 -10.37
C ILE A 6 -17.30 -9.39 -11.27
N GLU A 7 -17.95 -8.32 -10.85
CA GLU A 7 -17.86 -7.00 -11.48
C GLU A 7 -16.67 -6.23 -10.89
N LEU A 8 -15.70 -5.88 -11.72
CA LEU A 8 -14.47 -5.20 -11.29
C LEU A 8 -14.73 -3.82 -10.70
N ALA A 9 -15.77 -3.12 -11.12
CA ALA A 9 -16.18 -1.84 -10.54
C ALA A 9 -16.43 -1.89 -9.03
N ASN A 10 -16.79 -3.05 -8.51
CA ASN A 10 -16.99 -3.24 -7.07
C ASN A 10 -15.68 -3.09 -6.26
N ILE A 11 -14.50 -3.25 -6.86
CA ILE A 11 -13.21 -2.95 -6.21
C ILE A 11 -13.17 -1.46 -5.81
N SER A 12 -13.61 -0.58 -6.68
CA SER A 12 -13.72 0.85 -6.37
C SER A 12 -14.83 1.13 -5.35
N ARG A 13 -15.97 0.43 -5.46
CA ARG A 13 -17.11 0.57 -4.53
C ARG A 13 -16.76 0.15 -3.11
N PHE A 14 -16.09 -0.99 -2.94
CA PHE A 14 -15.68 -1.54 -1.63
C PHE A 14 -14.24 -1.23 -1.27
N ARG A 15 -13.66 -0.19 -1.89
CA ARG A 15 -12.26 0.17 -1.66
C ARG A 15 -11.96 0.43 -0.18
N GLY A 16 -12.86 1.10 0.54
CA GLY A 16 -12.70 1.37 1.97
C GLY A 16 -12.65 0.09 2.79
N GLU A 17 -13.57 -0.84 2.52
CA GLU A 17 -13.66 -2.14 3.18
C GLU A 17 -12.41 -3.01 2.91
N LEU A 18 -11.93 -3.01 1.67
CA LEU A 18 -10.70 -3.69 1.27
C LEU A 18 -9.47 -3.11 1.98
N MET A 19 -9.39 -1.78 2.11
CA MET A 19 -8.35 -1.11 2.89
C MET A 19 -8.43 -1.47 4.38
N GLY A 20 -9.65 -1.60 4.93
CA GLY A 20 -9.87 -2.04 6.31
C GLY A 20 -9.38 -3.47 6.55
N ALA A 21 -9.74 -4.41 5.67
CA ALA A 21 -9.25 -5.77 5.73
C ALA A 21 -7.72 -5.83 5.61
N ALA A 22 -7.14 -5.06 4.70
CA ALA A 22 -5.70 -4.96 4.52
C ALA A 22 -4.99 -4.46 5.79
N MET A 23 -5.55 -3.47 6.50
CA MET A 23 -4.98 -3.00 7.76
C MET A 23 -5.01 -4.06 8.85
N LEU A 24 -6.11 -4.80 8.97
CA LEU A 24 -6.19 -5.91 9.91
C LEU A 24 -5.18 -7.02 9.58
N PHE A 25 -4.95 -7.33 8.30
CA PHE A 25 -3.91 -8.26 7.88
C PHE A 25 -2.51 -7.78 8.28
N VAL A 26 -2.22 -6.49 8.11
CA VAL A 26 -0.94 -5.90 8.55
C VAL A 26 -0.74 -6.05 10.07
N ILE A 27 -1.77 -5.77 10.88
CA ILE A 27 -1.67 -5.95 12.33
C ILE A 27 -1.49 -7.43 12.69
N LEU A 28 -2.26 -8.35 12.07
CA LEU A 28 -2.10 -9.80 12.26
C LEU A 28 -0.68 -10.26 11.96
N PHE A 29 -0.08 -9.74 10.90
CA PHE A 29 1.30 -10.06 10.51
C PHE A 29 2.32 -9.62 11.56
N HIS A 30 2.15 -8.44 12.17
CA HIS A 30 3.14 -7.89 13.11
C HIS A 30 3.10 -8.55 14.49
N VAL A 31 1.95 -9.07 14.94
CA VAL A 31 1.87 -9.79 16.22
C VAL A 31 2.74 -11.04 16.17
N SER A 32 3.62 -11.20 17.16
CA SER A 32 4.54 -12.33 17.23
C SER A 32 3.83 -13.66 17.44
N LEU A 33 4.26 -14.67 16.68
CA LEU A 33 3.80 -16.05 16.79
C LEU A 33 5.00 -16.99 16.62
N PRO A 34 5.19 -18.00 17.49
CA PRO A 34 6.27 -18.95 17.33
C PRO A 34 6.17 -19.69 16.00
N ARG A 35 7.31 -19.95 15.36
CA ARG A 35 7.36 -20.66 14.07
C ARG A 35 6.81 -22.09 14.15
N SER A 36 6.87 -22.71 15.31
CA SER A 36 6.29 -24.05 15.57
C SER A 36 4.76 -24.06 15.59
N ASP A 37 4.12 -22.90 15.63
CA ASP A 37 2.66 -22.81 15.61
C ASP A 37 2.11 -23.11 14.21
N ALA A 38 1.03 -23.89 14.15
CA ALA A 38 0.39 -24.26 12.88
C ALA A 38 -0.16 -23.05 12.09
N PHE A 39 -0.45 -21.94 12.75
CA PHE A 39 -0.92 -20.70 12.12
C PHE A 39 0.21 -19.78 11.65
N PHE A 40 1.48 -20.13 11.89
CA PHE A 40 2.60 -19.26 11.54
C PHE A 40 2.60 -18.87 10.06
N GLY A 41 2.49 -19.83 9.15
CA GLY A 41 2.46 -19.58 7.70
C GLY A 41 1.27 -18.69 7.30
N LEU A 42 0.08 -18.92 7.87
CA LEU A 42 -1.09 -18.10 7.58
C LEU A 42 -0.94 -16.67 8.15
N ARG A 43 -0.40 -16.51 9.35
CA ARG A 43 -0.08 -15.21 9.94
C ARG A 43 0.86 -14.42 9.02
N ARG A 44 1.88 -15.07 8.47
CA ARG A 44 2.84 -14.45 7.55
C ARG A 44 2.16 -13.90 6.30
N MET A 45 1.09 -14.54 5.83
CA MET A 45 0.29 -14.06 4.70
C MET A 45 -0.38 -12.71 4.97
N GLY A 46 -0.52 -12.29 6.22
CA GLY A 46 -0.98 -10.94 6.56
C GLY A 46 -0.11 -9.82 5.96
N ASN A 47 1.13 -10.12 5.57
CA ASN A 47 2.03 -9.19 4.87
C ASN A 47 1.43 -8.67 3.54
N ILE A 48 0.58 -9.45 2.85
CA ILE A 48 -0.12 -8.98 1.65
C ILE A 48 -1.02 -7.75 1.90
N GLY A 49 -1.32 -7.42 3.14
CA GLY A 49 -2.07 -6.20 3.47
C GLY A 49 -1.41 -4.95 2.90
N VAL A 50 -0.08 -4.87 2.93
CA VAL A 50 0.66 -3.76 2.31
C VAL A 50 0.54 -3.79 0.79
N ASP A 51 0.62 -4.97 0.18
CA ASP A 51 0.45 -5.14 -1.26
C ASP A 51 -0.97 -4.76 -1.72
N ILE A 52 -1.99 -5.07 -0.91
CA ILE A 52 -3.38 -4.62 -1.14
C ILE A 52 -3.45 -3.08 -1.11
N PHE A 53 -2.79 -2.41 -0.17
CA PHE A 53 -2.73 -0.94 -0.14
C PHE A 53 -2.11 -0.37 -1.41
N LEU A 54 -0.99 -0.92 -1.86
CA LEU A 54 -0.30 -0.48 -3.07
C LEU A 54 -1.15 -0.70 -4.32
N PHE A 55 -1.74 -1.88 -4.46
CA PHE A 55 -2.61 -2.25 -5.56
C PHE A 55 -3.84 -1.33 -5.67
N LEU A 56 -4.57 -1.15 -4.56
CA LEU A 56 -5.73 -0.25 -4.50
C LEU A 56 -5.35 1.22 -4.70
N SER A 57 -4.15 1.61 -4.27
CA SER A 57 -3.62 2.95 -4.54
C SER A 57 -3.37 3.15 -6.03
N GLY A 58 -2.77 2.19 -6.71
CA GLY A 58 -2.57 2.21 -8.16
C GLY A 58 -3.89 2.39 -8.92
N ILE A 59 -4.92 1.59 -8.60
CA ILE A 59 -6.26 1.73 -9.18
C ILE A 59 -6.82 3.13 -8.95
N GLY A 60 -6.75 3.63 -7.70
CA GLY A 60 -7.28 4.95 -7.34
C GLY A 60 -6.56 6.10 -8.02
N LEU A 61 -5.25 5.96 -8.29
CA LEU A 61 -4.47 6.96 -9.03
C LEU A 61 -4.94 7.05 -10.49
N TRP A 62 -5.18 5.93 -11.14
CA TRP A 62 -5.71 5.91 -12.50
C TRP A 62 -7.06 6.62 -12.60
N PHE A 63 -7.99 6.34 -11.67
CA PHE A 63 -9.28 7.04 -11.62
C PHE A 63 -9.12 8.55 -11.48
N SER A 64 -8.28 8.99 -10.55
CA SER A 64 -8.02 10.42 -10.32
C SER A 64 -7.38 11.09 -11.54
N TRP A 65 -6.48 10.38 -12.22
CA TRP A 65 -5.82 10.86 -13.43
C TRP A 65 -6.79 11.01 -14.58
N MET A 66 -7.62 10.00 -14.84
CA MET A 66 -8.60 10.00 -15.93
C MET A 66 -9.70 11.03 -15.69
N LYS A 67 -10.14 11.24 -14.43
CA LYS A 67 -11.09 12.29 -14.09
C LYS A 67 -10.55 13.67 -14.49
N GLY A 68 -9.34 14.01 -14.08
CA GLY A 68 -8.71 15.29 -14.45
C GLY A 68 -8.49 15.44 -15.96
N LYS A 69 -8.25 14.33 -16.70
CA LYS A 69 -8.14 14.36 -18.17
C LYS A 69 -9.49 14.66 -18.85
N LEU A 70 -10.58 14.13 -18.29
CA LEU A 70 -11.93 14.39 -18.82
C LEU A 70 -12.38 15.84 -18.54
N GLU A 71 -12.09 16.37 -17.35
CA GLU A 71 -12.35 17.76 -16.99
C GLU A 71 -11.61 18.71 -17.95
N GLU A 72 -10.34 18.49 -18.20
CA GLU A 72 -9.54 19.26 -19.14
C GLU A 72 -10.09 19.22 -20.58
N ARG A 73 -10.58 18.06 -21.03
CA ARG A 73 -11.21 17.94 -22.35
C ARG A 73 -12.52 18.70 -22.43
N ALA A 74 -13.29 18.82 -21.36
CA ALA A 74 -14.52 19.61 -21.30
C ALA A 74 -14.19 21.11 -21.35
N GLU A 75 -13.23 21.57 -20.54
CA GLU A 75 -12.77 22.97 -20.54
C GLU A 75 -12.25 23.41 -21.93
N ARG A 76 -11.47 22.56 -22.63
CA ARG A 76 -10.98 22.86 -23.99
C ARG A 76 -12.07 22.91 -25.07
N ARG A 77 -13.19 22.23 -24.84
CA ARG A 77 -14.35 22.36 -25.77
C ARG A 77 -15.02 23.72 -25.63
N GLU A 78 -14.96 24.29 -24.44
CA GLU A 78 -15.50 25.63 -24.15
C GLU A 78 -14.51 26.74 -24.57
N GLU A 79 -13.18 26.51 -24.44
CA GLU A 79 -12.10 27.41 -24.85
C GLU A 79 -11.59 27.04 -26.26
N ARG A 80 -12.17 27.60 -27.32
CA ARG A 80 -11.77 27.32 -28.71
C ARG A 80 -10.43 27.97 -29.16
N GLU A 81 -9.43 28.11 -28.27
CA GLU A 81 -8.13 28.69 -28.66
C GLU A 81 -6.91 27.96 -28.11
N GLY A 82 -6.05 27.54 -29.06
CA GLY A 82 -4.91 26.67 -29.01
C GLY A 82 -3.66 27.04 -28.18
N LYS A 83 -3.76 27.58 -26.96
CA LYS A 83 -2.58 27.90 -26.10
C LYS A 83 -2.42 27.04 -24.83
N GLY A 84 -3.11 25.90 -24.69
CA GLY A 84 -3.39 25.31 -23.41
C GLY A 84 -2.65 24.01 -23.03
N GLU A 85 -1.96 23.32 -23.94
CA GLU A 85 -1.58 21.91 -23.67
C GLU A 85 -0.47 21.74 -22.62
N GLU A 86 0.58 22.48 -22.66
CA GLU A 86 1.71 22.37 -21.71
C GLU A 86 1.36 22.92 -20.32
N ARG A 87 0.66 24.06 -20.26
CA ARG A 87 0.24 24.65 -18.98
C ARG A 87 -0.75 23.76 -18.24
N GLY A 88 -1.65 23.09 -18.97
CA GLY A 88 -2.60 22.13 -18.40
C GLY A 88 -1.94 20.92 -17.71
N PHE A 89 -0.91 20.33 -18.33
CA PHE A 89 -0.18 19.20 -17.79
C PHE A 89 0.53 19.52 -16.46
N TRP A 90 1.30 20.60 -16.41
CA TRP A 90 2.04 20.99 -15.20
C TRP A 90 1.12 21.34 -14.03
N ARG A 91 0.00 22.02 -14.29
CA ARG A 91 -1.02 22.29 -13.28
C ARG A 91 -1.61 20.99 -12.72
N LYS A 92 -2.00 20.06 -13.61
CA LYS A 92 -2.53 18.75 -13.24
C LYS A 92 -1.54 17.95 -12.40
N LEU A 93 -0.25 17.98 -12.77
CA LEU A 93 0.83 17.34 -12.03
C LEU A 93 1.00 17.96 -10.63
N GLY A 94 1.00 19.28 -10.53
CA GLY A 94 1.05 20.01 -9.27
C GLY A 94 -0.12 19.65 -8.35
N ASP A 95 -1.36 19.67 -8.88
CA ASP A 95 -2.56 19.26 -8.14
C ASP A 95 -2.54 17.78 -7.73
N PHE A 96 -1.97 16.93 -8.57
CA PHE A 96 -1.79 15.52 -8.25
C PHE A 96 -0.88 15.36 -7.04
N TYR A 97 0.30 15.96 -7.03
CA TYR A 97 1.26 15.86 -5.91
C TYR A 97 0.75 16.56 -4.65
N LYS A 98 0.15 17.74 -4.77
CA LYS A 98 -0.44 18.48 -3.66
C LYS A 98 -1.46 17.62 -2.88
N ARG A 99 -2.38 16.95 -3.58
CA ARG A 99 -3.39 16.07 -2.92
C ARG A 99 -2.76 14.91 -2.16
N ARG A 100 -1.68 14.31 -2.68
CA ARG A 100 -0.99 13.17 -2.03
C ARG A 100 -0.15 13.64 -0.85
N PHE A 101 0.59 14.72 -1.04
CA PHE A 101 1.36 15.34 0.03
C PHE A 101 0.48 15.71 1.23
N ILE A 102 -0.60 16.44 1.00
CA ILE A 102 -1.54 16.85 2.06
C ILE A 102 -2.19 15.66 2.76
N ARG A 103 -2.39 14.53 2.08
CA ARG A 103 -2.99 13.32 2.69
C ARG A 103 -2.00 12.55 3.57
N ILE A 104 -0.73 12.48 3.19
CA ILE A 104 0.25 11.59 3.84
C ILE A 104 1.15 12.37 4.80
N TYR A 105 1.67 13.48 4.33
CA TYR A 105 2.79 14.15 4.99
C TYR A 105 2.48 14.70 6.39
N PRO A 106 1.30 15.26 6.70
CA PRO A 106 1.00 15.70 8.06
C PRO A 106 1.03 14.57 9.09
N ALA A 107 0.44 13.40 8.76
CA ALA A 107 0.46 12.23 9.65
C ALA A 107 1.88 11.69 9.80
N TRP A 108 2.63 11.63 8.69
CA TRP A 108 4.03 11.22 8.69
C TRP A 108 4.88 12.10 9.59
N LEU A 109 4.87 13.42 9.40
CA LEU A 109 5.71 14.34 10.19
C LEU A 109 5.42 14.27 11.70
N ILE A 110 4.15 14.14 12.09
CA ILE A 110 3.79 14.01 13.50
C ILE A 110 4.37 12.70 14.06
N MET A 111 4.17 11.57 13.38
CA MET A 111 4.59 10.28 13.90
C MET A 111 6.10 10.07 13.82
N ALA A 112 6.74 10.52 12.75
CA ALA A 112 8.20 10.53 12.63
C ALA A 112 8.85 11.42 13.71
N GLY A 113 8.31 12.62 13.93
CA GLY A 113 8.78 13.49 15.00
C GLY A 113 8.63 12.83 16.39
N LEU A 114 7.49 12.19 16.66
CA LEU A 114 7.26 11.48 17.93
C LEU A 114 8.16 10.26 18.11
N PHE A 115 8.66 9.68 17.04
CA PHE A 115 9.55 8.52 17.08
C PHE A 115 11.03 8.90 17.10
N TYR A 116 11.50 9.69 16.13
CA TYR A 116 12.92 9.99 15.95
C TYR A 116 13.45 11.08 16.90
N VAL A 117 12.64 12.08 17.29
CA VAL A 117 13.10 13.14 18.20
C VAL A 117 13.45 12.62 19.60
N PRO A 118 12.60 11.79 20.25
CA PRO A 118 12.96 11.17 21.51
C PRO A 118 14.19 10.26 21.41
N ASP A 119 14.35 9.52 20.30
CA ASP A 119 15.54 8.70 20.05
C ASP A 119 16.80 9.56 19.98
N TYR A 120 16.77 10.65 19.23
CA TYR A 120 17.90 11.58 19.08
C TYR A 120 18.30 12.24 20.41
N LEU A 121 17.31 12.61 21.25
CA LEU A 121 17.56 13.22 22.55
C LEU A 121 18.03 12.21 23.62
N GLY A 122 17.81 10.93 23.41
CA GLY A 122 18.09 9.85 24.33
C GLY A 122 19.08 8.81 23.81
N PRO A 123 18.61 7.60 23.40
CA PRO A 123 19.48 6.46 23.09
C PRO A 123 20.25 6.60 21.78
N ARG A 124 19.81 7.44 20.85
CA ARG A 124 20.40 7.66 19.50
C ARG A 124 20.64 6.35 18.74
N LYS A 125 19.64 5.49 18.72
CA LYS A 125 19.73 4.21 17.98
C LYS A 125 19.60 4.38 16.48
N PHE A 126 18.80 5.35 16.06
CA PHE A 126 18.53 5.67 14.66
C PHE A 126 19.27 6.96 14.26
N SER A 127 18.76 8.11 14.61
CA SER A 127 19.34 9.40 14.25
C SER A 127 20.58 9.74 15.09
N GLN A 128 21.78 9.58 14.54
CA GLN A 128 23.04 9.82 15.27
C GLN A 128 23.40 11.32 15.31
N THR A 129 23.10 12.06 14.25
CA THR A 129 23.38 13.49 14.11
C THR A 129 22.09 14.27 13.89
N PHE A 130 22.17 15.61 14.01
CA PHE A 130 21.03 16.47 13.68
C PHE A 130 20.62 16.38 12.21
N VAL A 131 21.57 16.15 11.32
CA VAL A 131 21.31 15.96 9.88
C VAL A 131 20.55 14.64 9.65
N ASP A 132 20.96 13.58 10.33
CA ASP A 132 20.26 12.29 10.27
C ASP A 132 18.82 12.45 10.78
N LEU A 133 18.63 13.12 11.93
CA LEU A 133 17.30 13.41 12.46
C LEU A 133 16.42 14.14 11.42
N LEU A 134 16.94 15.16 10.77
CA LEU A 134 16.19 15.86 9.72
C LEU A 134 15.88 14.96 8.55
N GLY A 135 16.85 14.15 8.11
CA GLY A 135 16.67 13.18 7.03
C GLY A 135 15.59 12.16 7.37
N ASP A 136 15.62 11.60 8.58
CA ASP A 136 14.63 10.59 9.03
C ASP A 136 13.23 11.19 9.17
N VAL A 137 13.10 12.35 9.80
CA VAL A 137 11.81 13.01 9.97
C VAL A 137 11.22 13.47 8.65
N LEU A 138 12.03 13.97 7.70
CA LEU A 138 11.53 14.50 6.44
C LEU A 138 11.23 13.42 5.41
N ILE A 139 12.13 12.44 5.23
CA ILE A 139 12.05 11.48 4.12
C ILE A 139 12.31 10.02 4.51
N ASN A 140 12.47 9.72 5.79
CA ASN A 140 12.89 8.42 6.29
C ASN A 140 14.20 7.97 5.61
N TRP A 141 15.24 8.75 5.82
CA TRP A 141 16.56 8.60 5.18
C TRP A 141 17.18 7.23 5.45
N ASP A 142 17.07 6.72 6.68
CA ASP A 142 17.62 5.42 7.09
C ASP A 142 17.07 4.26 6.27
N PHE A 143 15.81 4.32 5.87
CA PHE A 143 15.24 3.34 4.94
C PHE A 143 15.95 3.33 3.58
N TRP A 144 16.29 4.52 3.05
CA TRP A 144 16.91 4.62 1.72
C TRP A 144 18.40 4.27 1.71
N LEU A 145 19.09 4.40 2.84
CA LEU A 145 20.54 4.28 2.91
C LEU A 145 21.05 3.06 3.69
N TYR A 146 20.29 2.58 4.72
CA TYR A 146 20.84 1.67 5.72
C TYR A 146 20.00 0.40 6.01
N ASP A 147 19.09 -0.01 5.14
CA ASP A 147 18.23 -1.19 5.35
C ASP A 147 17.34 -1.11 6.62
N GLU A 148 17.04 0.10 7.08
CA GLU A 148 16.15 0.26 8.23
C GLU A 148 14.69 0.19 7.80
N LEU A 149 13.96 -0.78 8.31
CA LEU A 149 12.57 -1.06 7.89
C LEU A 149 11.51 -0.30 8.70
N THR A 150 11.94 0.59 9.60
CA THR A 150 11.03 1.41 10.38
C THR A 150 10.22 2.33 9.45
N PHE A 151 8.89 2.20 9.46
CA PHE A 151 7.96 2.96 8.62
C PHE A 151 8.21 2.88 7.10
N TRP A 152 8.93 1.86 6.61
CA TRP A 152 9.36 1.70 5.21
C TRP A 152 8.27 1.94 4.16
N TYR A 153 7.00 1.66 4.48
CA TYR A 153 5.89 1.83 3.53
C TYR A 153 5.67 3.29 3.12
N VAL A 154 5.86 4.25 4.04
CA VAL A 154 5.60 5.67 3.75
C VAL A 154 6.56 6.23 2.71
N PRO A 155 7.90 6.14 2.86
CA PRO A 155 8.83 6.57 1.81
C PRO A 155 8.62 5.79 0.52
N SER A 156 8.31 4.50 0.59
CA SER A 156 8.04 3.67 -0.59
C SER A 156 6.84 4.15 -1.39
N ILE A 157 5.69 4.41 -0.74
CA ILE A 157 4.48 4.87 -1.45
C ILE A 157 4.65 6.29 -1.98
N MET A 158 5.40 7.16 -1.29
CA MET A 158 5.70 8.51 -1.77
C MET A 158 6.56 8.46 -3.03
N MET A 159 7.58 7.59 -3.08
CA MET A 159 8.41 7.37 -4.26
C MET A 159 7.58 6.83 -5.43
N LEU A 160 6.70 5.85 -5.18
CA LEU A 160 5.79 5.32 -6.21
C LEU A 160 4.84 6.40 -6.74
N TYR A 161 4.35 7.29 -5.88
CA TYR A 161 3.53 8.42 -6.30
C TYR A 161 4.29 9.44 -7.15
N LEU A 162 5.59 9.61 -6.92
CA LEU A 162 6.44 10.48 -7.74
C LEU A 162 6.49 9.99 -9.20
N PHE A 163 6.60 8.68 -9.41
CA PHE A 163 6.70 8.09 -10.75
C PHE A 163 5.35 7.78 -11.41
N ALA A 164 4.28 7.64 -10.63
CA ALA A 164 2.98 7.22 -11.15
C ALA A 164 2.43 8.10 -12.29
N PRO A 165 2.47 9.45 -12.25
CA PRO A 165 1.97 10.28 -13.36
C PRO A 165 2.68 10.01 -14.68
N PHE A 166 4.00 9.86 -14.64
CA PHE A 166 4.81 9.57 -15.83
C PHE A 166 4.44 8.21 -16.43
N TYR A 167 4.27 7.21 -15.59
CA TYR A 167 3.81 5.90 -16.04
C TYR A 167 2.40 5.96 -16.65
N MET A 168 1.47 6.69 -16.02
CA MET A 168 0.11 6.83 -16.54
C MET A 168 0.08 7.55 -17.90
N VAL A 169 0.92 8.55 -18.13
CA VAL A 169 1.10 9.17 -19.46
C VAL A 169 1.66 8.15 -20.45
N LEU A 170 2.61 7.36 -20.05
CA LEU A 170 3.29 6.38 -20.92
C LEU A 170 2.33 5.31 -21.41
N ILE A 171 1.55 4.69 -20.52
CA ILE A 171 0.57 3.64 -20.88
C ILE A 171 -0.64 4.19 -21.64
N ASP A 172 -0.98 5.47 -21.46
CA ASP A 172 -2.03 6.14 -22.19
C ASP A 172 -1.64 6.42 -23.66
N ARG A 173 -0.32 6.62 -23.91
CA ARG A 173 0.22 6.79 -25.27
C ARG A 173 0.42 5.46 -25.98
N HIS A 174 1.01 4.48 -25.30
CA HIS A 174 1.39 3.18 -25.87
C HIS A 174 1.10 2.05 -24.90
N ALA A 175 0.17 1.17 -25.27
CA ALA A 175 -0.26 0.05 -24.42
C ALA A 175 0.87 -0.97 -24.10
N VAL A 176 1.94 -1.02 -24.90
CA VAL A 176 3.09 -1.90 -24.68
C VAL A 176 3.75 -1.65 -23.30
N TYR A 177 3.72 -0.42 -22.81
CA TYR A 177 4.29 -0.11 -21.50
C TYR A 177 3.52 -0.70 -20.30
N LYS A 178 2.34 -1.28 -20.52
CA LYS A 178 1.63 -2.07 -19.50
C LYS A 178 2.40 -3.33 -19.08
N TRP A 179 3.43 -3.73 -19.84
CA TRP A 179 4.36 -4.80 -19.49
C TRP A 179 5.45 -4.39 -18.48
N LEU A 180 5.52 -3.12 -18.08
CA LEU A 180 6.50 -2.65 -17.10
C LEU A 180 6.52 -3.46 -15.80
N PRO A 181 5.40 -3.95 -15.23
CA PRO A 181 5.45 -4.82 -14.06
C PRO A 181 6.29 -6.08 -14.26
N VAL A 182 6.28 -6.67 -15.46
CA VAL A 182 7.13 -7.83 -15.78
C VAL A 182 8.60 -7.43 -15.79
N VAL A 183 8.92 -6.27 -16.38
CA VAL A 183 10.30 -5.73 -16.36
C VAL A 183 10.75 -5.47 -14.92
N MET A 184 9.85 -5.02 -14.04
CA MET A 184 10.18 -4.81 -12.61
C MET A 184 10.41 -6.13 -11.87
N VAL A 185 9.70 -7.21 -12.21
CA VAL A 185 10.01 -8.56 -11.70
C VAL A 185 11.41 -9.00 -12.16
N MET A 186 11.75 -8.79 -13.43
CA MET A 186 13.11 -9.07 -13.94
C MET A 186 14.17 -8.24 -13.22
N TRP A 187 13.86 -6.98 -12.91
CA TRP A 187 14.73 -6.14 -12.08
C TRP A 187 14.98 -6.74 -10.69
N CYS A 188 13.94 -7.26 -10.02
CA CYS A 188 14.11 -7.93 -8.72
C CYS A 188 15.04 -9.14 -8.83
N ILE A 189 14.98 -9.88 -9.93
CA ILE A 189 15.90 -10.99 -10.21
C ILE A 189 17.35 -10.47 -10.34
N LEU A 190 17.56 -9.40 -11.09
CA LEU A 190 18.89 -8.80 -11.25
C LEU A 190 19.43 -8.27 -9.91
N VAL A 191 18.61 -7.56 -9.14
CA VAL A 191 18.97 -7.06 -7.79
C VAL A 191 19.39 -8.21 -6.88
N GLN A 192 18.75 -9.37 -6.97
CA GLN A 192 19.06 -10.50 -6.10
C GLN A 192 20.38 -11.21 -6.48
N TRP A 193 20.64 -11.41 -7.77
CA TRP A 193 21.73 -12.30 -8.21
C TRP A 193 22.94 -11.59 -8.86
N VAL A 194 22.81 -10.34 -9.25
CA VAL A 194 23.95 -9.60 -9.81
C VAL A 194 24.67 -8.85 -8.71
N THR A 195 25.82 -9.37 -8.26
CA THR A 195 26.57 -8.89 -7.09
C THR A 195 26.78 -7.37 -7.03
N PRO A 196 27.25 -6.66 -8.08
CA PRO A 196 27.40 -5.20 -8.02
C PRO A 196 26.08 -4.46 -7.76
N ILE A 197 24.97 -4.93 -8.34
CA ILE A 197 23.64 -4.34 -8.14
C ILE A 197 23.13 -4.65 -6.73
N HIS A 198 23.31 -5.89 -6.28
CA HIS A 198 22.92 -6.31 -4.94
C HIS A 198 23.59 -5.49 -3.85
N GLN A 199 24.90 -5.29 -3.97
CA GLN A 199 25.68 -4.49 -3.00
C GLN A 199 25.24 -3.01 -2.96
N THR A 200 24.69 -2.48 -4.05
CA THR A 200 24.29 -1.07 -4.13
C THR A 200 22.84 -0.85 -3.68
N VAL A 201 21.91 -1.70 -4.11
CA VAL A 201 20.45 -1.49 -3.93
C VAL A 201 19.72 -2.70 -3.37
N GLY A 202 20.43 -3.75 -2.95
CA GLY A 202 19.84 -4.97 -2.40
C GLY A 202 19.11 -4.74 -1.08
N HIS A 203 19.57 -3.78 -0.26
CA HIS A 203 18.90 -3.36 0.97
C HIS A 203 17.47 -2.83 0.72
N LEU A 204 17.19 -2.32 -0.49
CA LEU A 204 15.84 -1.88 -0.90
C LEU A 204 14.99 -3.01 -1.49
N GLU A 205 15.31 -4.29 -1.26
CA GLU A 205 14.58 -5.43 -1.81
C GLU A 205 13.08 -5.36 -1.46
N ILE A 206 12.74 -4.91 -0.24
CA ILE A 206 11.35 -4.75 0.17
C ILE A 206 10.59 -3.72 -0.68
N PHE A 207 11.25 -2.68 -1.15
CA PHE A 207 10.69 -1.69 -2.07
C PHE A 207 10.55 -2.28 -3.49
N TRP A 208 11.67 -2.81 -4.04
CA TRP A 208 11.68 -3.33 -5.41
C TRP A 208 10.63 -4.40 -5.65
N SER A 209 10.49 -5.34 -4.71
CA SER A 209 9.53 -6.46 -4.82
C SER A 209 8.06 -6.01 -4.82
N ARG A 210 7.77 -4.78 -4.37
CA ARG A 210 6.41 -4.23 -4.32
C ARG A 210 6.07 -3.26 -5.45
N VAL A 211 7.07 -2.83 -6.22
CA VAL A 211 6.84 -1.99 -7.40
C VAL A 211 5.88 -2.65 -8.40
N PRO A 212 6.02 -3.95 -8.75
CA PRO A 212 5.14 -4.59 -9.72
C PRO A 212 3.66 -4.51 -9.36
N ILE A 213 3.29 -4.80 -8.11
CA ILE A 213 1.87 -4.84 -7.69
C ILE A 213 1.21 -3.46 -7.75
N PHE A 214 1.95 -2.39 -7.48
CA PHE A 214 1.46 -1.02 -7.61
C PHE A 214 1.14 -0.67 -9.07
N PHE A 215 2.04 -1.00 -10.00
CA PHE A 215 1.82 -0.74 -11.43
C PHE A 215 0.76 -1.65 -12.03
N ILE A 216 0.63 -2.90 -11.57
CA ILE A 216 -0.51 -3.78 -11.91
C ILE A 216 -1.83 -3.12 -11.49
N GLY A 217 -1.86 -2.48 -10.31
CA GLY A 217 -3.01 -1.70 -9.85
C GLY A 217 -3.37 -0.57 -10.82
N ILE A 218 -2.39 0.20 -11.28
CA ILE A 218 -2.62 1.26 -12.30
C ILE A 218 -3.17 0.65 -13.59
N ASN A 219 -2.58 -0.44 -14.09
CA ASN A 219 -3.02 -1.12 -15.31
C ASN A 219 -4.46 -1.64 -15.22
N MET A 220 -4.87 -2.15 -14.05
CA MET A 220 -6.23 -2.62 -13.82
C MET A 220 -7.24 -1.46 -13.66
N GLY A 221 -6.78 -0.25 -13.40
CA GLY A 221 -7.64 0.89 -13.18
C GLY A 221 -8.64 1.13 -14.31
N GLU A 222 -8.23 0.93 -15.57
CA GLU A 222 -9.12 1.10 -16.72
C GLU A 222 -10.21 0.02 -16.78
N MET A 223 -9.86 -1.26 -16.57
CA MET A 223 -10.81 -2.37 -16.52
C MET A 223 -11.86 -2.17 -15.42
N VAL A 224 -11.42 -1.68 -14.25
CA VAL A 224 -12.31 -1.34 -13.12
C VAL A 224 -13.23 -0.17 -13.50
N ARG A 225 -12.74 0.84 -14.22
CA ARG A 225 -13.50 1.99 -14.70
C ARG A 225 -14.53 1.59 -15.74
N GLN A 226 -14.19 0.69 -16.66
CA GLN A 226 -15.07 0.16 -17.70
C GLN A 226 -16.08 -0.87 -17.18
N ARG A 227 -16.03 -1.20 -15.88
CA ARG A 227 -16.93 -2.16 -15.22
C ARG A 227 -16.87 -3.55 -15.85
N GLU A 228 -15.69 -3.97 -16.27
CA GLU A 228 -15.51 -5.30 -16.82
C GLU A 228 -15.95 -6.36 -15.81
N ARG A 229 -16.36 -7.53 -16.35
CA ARG A 229 -16.88 -8.64 -15.56
C ARG A 229 -16.07 -9.89 -15.81
N ILE A 230 -15.84 -10.64 -14.74
CA ILE A 230 -15.21 -11.96 -14.80
C ILE A 230 -16.32 -12.99 -14.64
N ASP A 231 -16.44 -13.87 -15.60
CA ASP A 231 -17.45 -14.92 -15.65
C ASP A 231 -17.19 -16.07 -14.65
N GLY A 232 -18.07 -17.06 -14.63
CA GLY A 232 -17.96 -18.22 -13.74
C GLY A 232 -16.68 -19.01 -13.91
N THR A 233 -16.19 -19.17 -15.14
CA THR A 233 -14.93 -19.87 -15.44
C THR A 233 -13.74 -19.08 -14.89
N GLY A 234 -13.70 -17.78 -15.14
CA GLY A 234 -12.67 -16.90 -14.58
C GLY A 234 -12.63 -16.91 -13.05
N ILE A 235 -13.80 -17.04 -12.39
CA ILE A 235 -13.86 -17.15 -10.92
C ILE A 235 -13.21 -18.43 -10.41
N TRP A 236 -13.41 -19.57 -11.11
CA TRP A 236 -12.71 -20.81 -10.74
C TRP A 236 -11.20 -20.70 -10.94
N MET A 237 -10.75 -20.04 -12.00
CA MET A 237 -9.33 -19.77 -12.22
C MET A 237 -8.74 -18.86 -11.12
N ILE A 238 -9.48 -17.82 -10.69
CA ILE A 238 -9.08 -16.96 -9.58
C ILE A 238 -8.97 -17.75 -8.30
N LEU A 239 -9.94 -18.60 -8.00
CA LEU A 239 -9.93 -19.43 -6.78
C LEU A 239 -8.77 -20.43 -6.81
N LEU A 240 -8.52 -21.08 -7.92
CA LEU A 240 -7.38 -21.99 -8.10
C LEU A 240 -6.05 -21.24 -7.89
N MET A 241 -5.88 -20.11 -8.56
CA MET A 241 -4.67 -19.28 -8.42
C MET A 241 -4.48 -18.76 -6.98
N PHE A 242 -5.58 -18.37 -6.31
CA PHE A 242 -5.55 -17.98 -4.89
C PHE A 242 -5.05 -19.13 -4.01
N VAL A 243 -5.64 -20.32 -4.15
CA VAL A 243 -5.26 -21.51 -3.36
C VAL A 243 -3.81 -21.89 -3.62
N MET A 244 -3.38 -21.91 -4.88
CA MET A 244 -2.00 -22.22 -5.26
C MET A 244 -1.01 -21.19 -4.68
N ALA A 245 -1.27 -19.89 -4.84
CA ALA A 245 -0.40 -18.84 -4.35
C ALA A 245 -0.35 -18.83 -2.81
N LEU A 246 -1.51 -19.01 -2.16
CA LEU A 246 -1.61 -19.11 -0.70
C LEU A 246 -0.83 -20.31 -0.16
N SER A 247 -1.06 -21.50 -0.73
CA SER A 247 -0.39 -22.73 -0.30
C SER A 247 1.12 -22.66 -0.53
N ALA A 248 1.56 -22.15 -1.68
CA ALA A 248 2.98 -21.98 -1.98
C ALA A 248 3.65 -20.98 -1.02
N SER A 249 3.01 -19.82 -0.77
CA SER A 249 3.53 -18.83 0.15
C SER A 249 3.59 -19.35 1.59
N MET A 250 2.53 -20.04 2.06
CA MET A 250 2.52 -20.66 3.38
C MET A 250 3.61 -21.74 3.51
N PHE A 251 3.79 -22.58 2.49
CA PHE A 251 4.83 -23.61 2.49
C PHE A 251 6.24 -22.99 2.57
N LEU A 252 6.52 -21.95 1.79
CA LEU A 252 7.81 -21.27 1.83
C LEU A 252 8.07 -20.66 3.22
N GLU A 253 7.10 -19.98 3.79
CA GLU A 253 7.25 -19.35 5.11
C GLU A 253 7.30 -20.37 6.27
N GLN A 254 6.48 -21.41 6.25
CA GLN A 254 6.42 -22.41 7.32
C GLN A 254 7.59 -23.38 7.26
N GLU A 255 7.83 -23.99 6.08
CA GLU A 255 8.73 -25.14 5.94
C GLU A 255 10.12 -24.75 5.40
N ARG A 256 10.19 -23.68 4.61
CA ARG A 256 11.39 -23.30 3.84
C ARG A 256 11.93 -21.91 4.17
N HIS A 257 11.46 -21.31 5.25
CA HIS A 257 11.89 -19.97 5.66
C HIS A 257 13.41 -19.81 5.74
N GLY A 258 13.93 -18.79 5.10
CA GLY A 258 15.37 -18.51 5.02
C GLY A 258 16.17 -19.41 4.09
N GLN A 259 15.55 -20.41 3.42
CA GLN A 259 16.23 -21.24 2.41
C GLN A 259 16.26 -20.59 1.03
N PHE A 260 15.34 -19.66 0.78
CA PHE A 260 15.24 -18.90 -0.45
C PHE A 260 15.32 -17.39 -0.17
N PRO A 261 15.77 -16.60 -1.15
CA PRO A 261 15.69 -15.15 -1.06
C PRO A 261 14.25 -14.66 -0.88
N LEU A 262 14.06 -13.67 -0.02
CA LEU A 262 12.72 -13.15 0.32
C LEU A 262 11.94 -12.65 -0.90
N PHE A 263 12.62 -12.18 -1.94
CA PHE A 263 11.93 -11.70 -3.14
C PHE A 263 11.10 -12.79 -3.83
N ILE A 264 11.51 -14.08 -3.77
CA ILE A 264 10.74 -15.21 -4.33
C ILE A 264 9.38 -15.32 -3.64
N GLU A 265 9.37 -15.27 -2.31
CA GLU A 265 8.14 -15.27 -1.51
C GLU A 265 7.25 -14.06 -1.86
N ARG A 266 7.87 -12.88 -2.01
CA ARG A 266 7.16 -11.65 -2.35
C ARG A 266 6.62 -11.62 -3.78
N MET A 267 7.25 -12.32 -4.72
CA MET A 267 6.68 -12.49 -6.07
C MET A 267 5.39 -13.32 -6.05
N LEU A 268 5.27 -14.29 -5.14
CA LEU A 268 4.02 -15.03 -4.93
C LEU A 268 2.91 -14.16 -4.30
N TYR A 269 3.27 -13.10 -3.60
CA TYR A 269 2.29 -12.15 -3.06
C TYR A 269 1.56 -11.37 -4.17
N ILE A 270 2.14 -11.23 -5.35
CA ILE A 270 1.48 -10.53 -6.47
C ILE A 270 0.17 -11.24 -6.87
N PRO A 271 0.17 -12.52 -7.32
CA PRO A 271 -1.07 -13.22 -7.63
C PRO A 271 -1.96 -13.41 -6.40
N LEU A 272 -1.38 -13.61 -5.20
CA LEU A 272 -2.14 -13.74 -3.96
C LEU A 272 -2.91 -12.45 -3.64
N THR A 273 -2.29 -11.29 -3.81
CA THR A 273 -2.92 -9.98 -3.57
C THR A 273 -4.07 -9.72 -4.54
N VAL A 274 -3.82 -9.89 -5.84
CA VAL A 274 -4.86 -9.65 -6.87
C VAL A 274 -6.07 -10.55 -6.63
N THR A 275 -5.83 -11.85 -6.44
CA THR A 275 -6.90 -12.82 -6.20
C THR A 275 -7.62 -12.59 -4.87
N SER A 276 -6.89 -12.21 -3.81
CA SER A 276 -7.48 -11.83 -2.52
C SER A 276 -8.42 -10.64 -2.65
N VAL A 277 -8.01 -9.58 -3.35
CA VAL A 277 -8.86 -8.40 -3.58
C VAL A 277 -10.12 -8.77 -4.36
N LEU A 278 -10.01 -9.61 -5.40
CA LEU A 278 -11.15 -10.07 -6.18
C LEU A 278 -12.13 -10.94 -5.35
N LEU A 279 -11.61 -11.82 -4.50
CA LEU A 279 -12.43 -12.66 -3.62
C LEU A 279 -13.06 -11.86 -2.48
N LEU A 280 -12.31 -10.99 -1.81
CA LEU A 280 -12.82 -10.10 -0.75
C LEU A 280 -13.90 -9.16 -1.28
N ASN A 281 -13.72 -8.60 -2.49
CA ASN A 281 -14.75 -7.84 -3.18
C ASN A 281 -16.08 -8.60 -3.26
N ARG A 282 -16.03 -9.91 -3.55
CA ARG A 282 -17.22 -10.77 -3.57
C ARG A 282 -17.80 -11.02 -2.18
N VAL A 283 -16.95 -11.14 -1.16
CA VAL A 283 -17.35 -11.28 0.25
C VAL A 283 -18.09 -10.03 0.70
N PHE A 284 -17.51 -8.84 0.53
CA PHE A 284 -18.12 -7.56 0.95
C PHE A 284 -19.44 -7.25 0.24
N ARG A 285 -19.68 -7.80 -0.94
CA ARG A 285 -20.99 -7.71 -1.60
C ARG A 285 -22.09 -8.47 -0.84
N ARG A 286 -21.73 -9.45 0.00
CA ARG A 286 -22.68 -10.34 0.73
C ARG A 286 -22.75 -10.06 2.22
N THR A 287 -21.79 -9.32 2.77
CA THR A 287 -21.74 -8.94 4.18
C THR A 287 -22.78 -7.87 4.49
N PRO A 288 -23.32 -7.84 5.72
CA PRO A 288 -24.28 -6.85 6.14
C PRO A 288 -23.66 -5.43 6.17
N SER A 289 -24.52 -4.43 6.01
CA SER A 289 -24.09 -3.01 5.89
C SER A 289 -23.33 -2.50 7.11
N TRP A 290 -23.69 -2.96 8.31
CA TRP A 290 -22.97 -2.56 9.53
C TRP A 290 -21.52 -3.05 9.52
N PHE A 291 -21.27 -4.28 9.09
CA PHE A 291 -19.91 -4.83 8.99
C PHE A 291 -19.09 -4.07 7.94
N ASN A 292 -19.70 -3.83 6.77
CA ASN A 292 -19.06 -3.00 5.74
C ASN A 292 -18.77 -1.59 6.25
N GLY A 293 -19.67 -1.01 7.04
CA GLY A 293 -19.46 0.29 7.70
C GLY A 293 -18.23 0.31 8.61
N VAL A 294 -18.08 -0.72 9.45
CA VAL A 294 -16.90 -0.88 10.32
C VAL A 294 -15.62 -1.03 9.50
N MET A 295 -15.61 -1.94 8.51
CA MET A 295 -14.45 -2.15 7.65
C MET A 295 -14.05 -0.88 6.89
N LYS A 296 -15.02 -0.15 6.36
CA LYS A 296 -14.80 1.12 5.68
C LYS A 296 -14.23 2.18 6.61
N TRP A 297 -14.67 2.24 7.85
CA TRP A 297 -14.14 3.13 8.88
C TRP A 297 -12.68 2.79 9.22
N VAL A 298 -12.36 1.51 9.45
CA VAL A 298 -10.97 1.05 9.64
C VAL A 298 -10.11 1.42 8.43
N GLY A 299 -10.62 1.22 7.21
CA GLY A 299 -9.91 1.57 5.98
C GLY A 299 -9.65 3.07 5.81
N ALA A 300 -10.54 3.92 6.31
CA ALA A 300 -10.32 5.37 6.31
C ALA A 300 -9.16 5.80 7.22
N LEU A 301 -8.90 5.01 8.28
CA LEU A 301 -7.82 5.24 9.26
C LEU A 301 -6.53 4.46 8.94
N SER A 302 -6.46 3.76 7.80
CA SER A 302 -5.39 2.79 7.52
C SER A 302 -3.98 3.39 7.53
N LEU A 303 -3.79 4.62 7.09
CA LEU A 303 -2.48 5.29 7.15
C LEU A 303 -2.06 5.58 8.58
N GLU A 304 -2.94 6.18 9.36
CA GLU A 304 -2.71 6.51 10.74
C GLU A 304 -2.50 5.24 11.58
N ALA A 305 -3.30 4.20 11.32
CA ALA A 305 -3.16 2.90 11.98
C ALA A 305 -1.82 2.22 11.62
N TYR A 306 -1.38 2.30 10.36
CA TYR A 306 -0.08 1.81 9.95
C TYR A 306 1.06 2.49 10.74
N LEU A 307 1.00 3.79 10.91
CA LEU A 307 2.04 4.54 11.61
C LEU A 307 2.08 4.26 13.13
N ILE A 308 0.95 3.86 13.72
CA ILE A 308 0.80 3.71 15.18
C ILE A 308 0.97 2.26 15.64
N HIS A 309 0.39 1.28 14.93
CA HIS A 309 0.16 -0.08 15.46
C HIS A 309 1.41 -0.78 15.98
N ALA A 310 2.55 -0.70 15.28
CA ALA A 310 3.76 -1.43 15.65
C ALA A 310 4.55 -0.71 16.74
N HIS A 311 5.05 0.49 16.43
CA HIS A 311 6.01 1.21 17.26
C HIS A 311 5.39 1.93 18.48
N PHE A 312 4.09 2.22 18.46
CA PHE A 312 3.41 2.97 19.53
C PHE A 312 2.38 2.16 20.30
N VAL A 313 2.05 0.93 19.86
CA VAL A 313 1.07 0.08 20.54
C VAL A 313 1.62 -1.32 20.77
N LEU A 314 1.93 -2.05 19.71
CA LEU A 314 2.30 -3.47 19.80
C LEU A 314 3.56 -3.68 20.65
N VAL A 315 4.58 -2.84 20.48
CA VAL A 315 5.83 -2.91 21.24
C VAL A 315 5.62 -2.86 22.77
N TYR A 316 4.54 -2.22 23.23
CA TYR A 316 4.19 -2.12 24.66
C TYR A 316 3.29 -3.28 25.12
N ILE A 317 2.60 -3.98 24.22
CA ILE A 317 1.72 -5.11 24.56
C ILE A 317 2.48 -6.45 24.54
N GLU A 318 3.39 -6.66 23.60
CA GLU A 318 4.13 -7.91 23.43
C GLU A 318 4.88 -8.40 24.68
N PRO A 319 5.51 -7.54 25.50
CA PRO A 319 6.21 -8.00 26.71
C PRO A 319 5.32 -8.74 27.72
N TYR A 320 4.00 -8.49 27.70
CA TYR A 320 3.06 -9.17 28.60
C TYR A 320 2.73 -10.61 28.21
N ARG A 321 3.14 -11.08 27.00
CA ARG A 321 2.97 -12.45 26.52
C ARG A 321 1.53 -12.99 26.62
N LEU A 322 0.56 -12.18 26.26
CA LEU A 322 -0.88 -12.47 26.39
C LEU A 322 -1.41 -13.53 25.40
N GLY A 323 -0.55 -14.09 24.55
CA GLY A 323 -0.93 -14.97 23.44
C GLY A 323 -1.37 -14.19 22.21
N TYR A 324 -1.33 -14.87 21.06
CA TYR A 324 -1.48 -14.24 19.74
C TYR A 324 -2.79 -13.45 19.57
N TRP A 325 -3.92 -14.10 19.82
CA TRP A 325 -5.25 -13.50 19.57
C TRP A 325 -5.56 -12.33 20.49
N LEU A 326 -5.22 -12.45 21.79
CA LEU A 326 -5.46 -11.37 22.74
C LEU A 326 -4.56 -10.18 22.44
N THR A 327 -3.30 -10.41 22.11
CA THR A 327 -2.36 -9.36 21.66
C THR A 327 -2.88 -8.66 20.42
N PHE A 328 -3.36 -9.42 19.42
CA PHE A 328 -3.98 -8.85 18.22
C PHE A 328 -5.19 -7.97 18.56
N LEU A 329 -6.14 -8.49 19.33
CA LEU A 329 -7.37 -7.77 19.67
C LEU A 329 -7.08 -6.48 20.46
N LEU A 330 -6.16 -6.54 21.43
CA LEU A 330 -5.76 -5.36 22.21
C LEU A 330 -5.03 -4.35 21.30
N THR A 331 -4.14 -4.82 20.43
CA THR A 331 -3.47 -3.94 19.47
C THR A 331 -4.49 -3.21 18.60
N VAL A 332 -5.47 -3.91 18.03
CA VAL A 332 -6.55 -3.28 17.24
C VAL A 332 -7.36 -2.31 18.08
N ALA A 333 -7.78 -2.72 19.30
CA ALA A 333 -8.63 -1.92 20.18
C ALA A 333 -7.98 -0.61 20.62
N ILE A 334 -6.65 -0.58 20.79
CA ILE A 334 -5.90 0.63 21.17
C ILE A 334 -5.50 1.44 19.94
N THR A 335 -5.06 0.75 18.85
CA THR A 335 -4.60 1.44 17.64
C THR A 335 -5.72 2.25 16.98
N LEU A 336 -6.94 1.71 16.87
CA LEU A 336 -8.00 2.41 16.12
C LEU A 336 -8.44 3.73 16.75
N PRO A 337 -8.67 3.85 18.07
CA PRO A 337 -8.97 5.15 18.70
C PRO A 337 -7.83 6.16 18.55
N LEU A 338 -6.57 5.74 18.75
CA LEU A 338 -5.40 6.60 18.55
C LEU A 338 -5.28 7.07 17.09
N SER A 339 -5.54 6.18 16.15
CA SER A 339 -5.54 6.50 14.72
C SER A 339 -6.64 7.48 14.35
N TRP A 340 -7.83 7.33 14.96
CA TRP A 340 -8.91 8.29 14.76
C TRP A 340 -8.54 9.68 15.30
N LEU A 341 -7.92 9.76 16.47
CA LEU A 341 -7.44 11.02 17.05
C LEU A 341 -6.42 11.69 16.11
N LEU A 342 -5.41 10.94 15.65
CA LEU A 342 -4.42 11.44 14.70
C LEU A 342 -5.07 11.90 13.39
N PHE A 343 -6.02 11.11 12.86
CA PHE A 343 -6.77 11.47 11.64
C PHE A 343 -7.51 12.81 11.80
N VAL A 344 -8.18 13.05 12.92
CA VAL A 344 -8.89 14.32 13.20
C VAL A 344 -7.91 15.50 13.23
N VAL A 345 -6.77 15.34 13.90
CA VAL A 345 -5.70 16.35 13.94
C VAL A 345 -5.19 16.65 12.54
N CYS A 346 -4.82 15.61 11.79
CA CYS A 346 -4.30 15.75 10.42
C CYS A 346 -5.32 16.37 9.47
N LYS A 347 -6.60 16.03 9.60
CA LYS A 347 -7.68 16.63 8.79
C LYS A 347 -7.78 18.15 9.04
N LYS A 348 -7.66 18.59 10.29
CA LYS A 348 -7.68 20.01 10.66
C LYS A 348 -6.44 20.73 10.08
N LEU A 349 -5.24 20.15 10.24
CA LEU A 349 -4.01 20.68 9.66
C LEU A 349 -4.08 20.78 8.13
N SER A 350 -4.53 19.72 7.45
CA SER A 350 -4.69 19.68 6.01
C SER A 350 -5.69 20.74 5.50
N SER A 351 -6.76 21.00 6.24
CA SER A 351 -7.73 22.07 5.93
C SER A 351 -7.09 23.45 5.98
N ASN A 352 -6.25 23.69 7.00
CA ASN A 352 -5.55 24.95 7.17
C ASN A 352 -4.48 25.16 6.09
N LEU A 353 -3.69 24.12 5.78
CA LEU A 353 -2.72 24.12 4.69
C LEU A 353 -3.37 24.41 3.34
N ASN A 354 -4.52 23.82 3.06
CA ASN A 354 -5.26 24.10 1.82
C ASN A 354 -5.74 25.55 1.71
N ARG A 355 -6.00 26.22 2.84
CA ARG A 355 -6.36 27.65 2.85
C ARG A 355 -5.17 28.56 2.59
N LEU A 356 -3.97 28.16 3.09
CA LEU A 356 -2.73 28.95 2.92
C LEU A 356 -2.14 28.84 1.52
N ILE A 357 -2.40 27.74 0.80
CA ILE A 357 -1.84 27.47 -0.53
C ILE A 357 -2.83 27.89 -1.68
N ARG A 358 -4.02 28.38 -1.33
CA ARG A 358 -4.93 29.03 -2.28
C ARG A 358 -4.57 30.51 -2.42
#